data_7c51d4b8c6a50be0293ca7ce3b48529f
#
_entry.id   7c51d4b8c6a50be0293ca7ce3b48529f
#
_cell.length_a   1.000
_cell.length_b   1.000
_cell.length_c   1.000
_cell.angle_alpha   90.00
_cell.angle_beta   90.00
_cell.angle_gamma   90.00
#
_symmetry.space_group_name_H-M   'P 1'
#
loop_
_entity.id
_entity.type
_entity.pdbx_description
1 polymer ?
#
loop_
_entity_poly.entity_id
_entity_poly.type
_entity_poly.pdbx_seq_one_letter_code
_entity_poly.pdbx_strand_id
1 'polypeptide(L)'
;MNPVQVGAAIASLRKKNNLTQAALARILCVSDKTVSKWETGQGYPEISLLPQLAAAFGVTVDNLLCGEYAGIAVIGNLHSDYIRNVDANPHPRGQANITSSTRYAGGSVSNITFNLSKIDPTIPLYAFGCVGNDADGSYILSRLQRHFIKTSGITSVNSPTGVNELISTPTDGVFLIRAAGANVMFDPQNIDVFSLTCRIAHFGRLTLFPRFWDQDEEYGCKLARVLHNLQEANIQTALSILANKQAPKSEQLALVLKYCDHVLMTAEALGSICNTTIGQEPLSDYTAIQSCMQQVLDLGVQKKVFVFIGDYIGFCLNKGGSFCSCRMKEVAPEEFVHQFGLADDISSGCLFGLYHNYPDIEILKFGLGVATVSVTSKYNDDGMRPKREIVQIINENPTND
;
A
#
# COMPACT_ATOMS: atom_id res chain seq x y z
N MET A 1 -17.26 5.31 -15.54
CA MET A 1 -16.42 6.54 -15.65
C MET A 1 -17.30 7.75 -15.51
N ASN A 2 -16.86 8.73 -14.71
CA ASN A 2 -17.62 9.99 -14.49
C ASN A 2 -17.07 11.05 -15.46
N PRO A 3 -17.91 11.84 -16.18
CA PRO A 3 -17.47 12.89 -17.10
C PRO A 3 -16.53 13.91 -16.44
N VAL A 4 -16.73 14.19 -15.15
CA VAL A 4 -15.88 15.10 -14.38
C VAL A 4 -14.44 14.59 -14.26
N GLN A 5 -14.25 13.29 -14.05
CA GLN A 5 -12.90 12.68 -13.94
C GLN A 5 -12.17 12.71 -15.28
N VAL A 6 -12.84 12.34 -16.37
CA VAL A 6 -12.26 12.40 -17.71
C VAL A 6 -11.92 13.83 -18.09
N GLY A 7 -12.82 14.77 -17.77
CA GLY A 7 -12.59 16.19 -18.01
C GLY A 7 -11.40 16.76 -17.25
N ALA A 8 -11.25 16.40 -15.98
CA ALA A 8 -10.10 16.78 -15.16
C ALA A 8 -8.79 16.22 -15.71
N ALA A 9 -8.78 14.96 -16.19
CA ALA A 9 -7.61 14.34 -16.83
C ALA A 9 -7.22 15.10 -18.11
N ILE A 10 -8.19 15.42 -18.98
CA ILE A 10 -7.96 16.21 -20.19
C ILE A 10 -7.35 17.58 -19.86
N ALA A 11 -7.91 18.29 -18.88
CA ALA A 11 -7.43 19.61 -18.46
C ALA A 11 -5.99 19.54 -17.92
N SER A 12 -5.69 18.52 -17.13
CA SER A 12 -4.35 18.31 -16.56
C SER A 12 -3.34 18.01 -17.65
N LEU A 13 -3.61 17.01 -18.52
CA LEU A 13 -2.74 16.64 -19.63
C LEU A 13 -2.49 17.81 -20.59
N ARG A 14 -3.52 18.58 -20.90
CA ARG A 14 -3.40 19.77 -21.73
C ARG A 14 -2.46 20.79 -21.11
N LYS A 15 -2.61 21.11 -19.82
CA LYS A 15 -1.74 22.03 -19.09
C LYS A 15 -0.29 21.54 -19.05
N LYS A 16 -0.08 20.25 -18.78
CA LYS A 16 1.23 19.62 -18.75
C LYS A 16 1.95 19.72 -20.09
N ASN A 17 1.20 19.62 -21.20
CA ASN A 17 1.72 19.80 -22.56
C ASN A 17 1.77 21.29 -22.99
N ASN A 18 1.56 22.25 -22.07
CA ASN A 18 1.56 23.68 -22.36
C ASN A 18 0.60 24.12 -23.48
N LEU A 19 -0.52 23.40 -23.63
CA LEU A 19 -1.54 23.68 -24.62
C LEU A 19 -2.65 24.58 -24.02
N THR A 20 -3.13 25.55 -24.80
CA THR A 20 -4.39 26.26 -24.49
C THR A 20 -5.57 25.40 -24.94
N GLN A 21 -6.79 25.66 -24.42
CA GLN A 21 -8.01 24.98 -24.91
C GLN A 21 -8.20 25.18 -26.42
N ALA A 22 -7.92 26.38 -26.93
CA ALA A 22 -8.00 26.68 -28.36
C ALA A 22 -6.90 25.96 -29.18
N ALA A 23 -5.71 25.72 -28.62
CA ALA A 23 -4.66 24.94 -29.28
C ALA A 23 -5.05 23.45 -29.38
N LEU A 24 -5.56 22.87 -28.29
CA LEU A 24 -6.06 21.50 -28.28
C LEU A 24 -7.24 21.33 -29.24
N ALA A 25 -8.17 22.27 -29.24
CA ALA A 25 -9.33 22.26 -30.12
C ALA A 25 -8.93 22.25 -31.62
N ARG A 26 -7.89 23.01 -31.99
CA ARG A 26 -7.32 22.98 -33.36
C ARG A 26 -6.73 21.63 -33.74
N ILE A 27 -5.98 21.00 -32.82
CA ILE A 27 -5.38 19.67 -33.06
C ILE A 27 -6.47 18.62 -33.32
N LEU A 28 -7.60 18.72 -32.60
CA LEU A 28 -8.70 17.75 -32.67
C LEU A 28 -9.79 18.12 -33.67
N CYS A 29 -9.65 19.26 -34.39
CA CYS A 29 -10.67 19.80 -35.29
C CYS A 29 -12.05 19.99 -34.63
N VAL A 30 -12.08 20.45 -33.38
CA VAL A 30 -13.30 20.76 -32.61
C VAL A 30 -13.32 22.21 -32.17
N SER A 31 -14.42 22.69 -31.56
CA SER A 31 -14.47 24.05 -31.00
C SER A 31 -13.79 24.10 -29.61
N ASP A 32 -13.25 25.26 -29.24
CA ASP A 32 -12.74 25.54 -27.91
C ASP A 32 -13.81 25.36 -26.81
N LYS A 33 -15.06 25.68 -27.12
CA LYS A 33 -16.22 25.42 -26.25
C LYS A 33 -16.44 23.91 -26.01
N THR A 34 -16.15 23.07 -27.01
CA THR A 34 -16.24 21.61 -26.88
C THR A 34 -15.19 21.12 -25.89
N VAL A 35 -13.94 21.57 -25.99
CA VAL A 35 -12.87 21.23 -25.05
C VAL A 35 -13.23 21.71 -23.63
N SER A 36 -13.73 22.95 -23.50
CA SER A 36 -14.17 23.49 -22.22
C SER A 36 -15.29 22.65 -21.57
N LYS A 37 -16.28 22.17 -22.35
CA LYS A 37 -17.34 21.28 -21.86
C LYS A 37 -16.77 19.94 -21.34
N TRP A 38 -15.79 19.37 -22.02
CA TRP A 38 -15.15 18.16 -21.54
C TRP A 38 -14.42 18.43 -20.22
N GLU A 39 -13.60 19.47 -20.15
CA GLU A 39 -12.80 19.80 -18.96
C GLU A 39 -13.65 20.16 -17.73
N THR A 40 -14.87 20.67 -17.93
CA THR A 40 -15.83 20.96 -16.85
C THR A 40 -16.77 19.80 -16.53
N GLY A 41 -16.59 18.64 -17.19
CA GLY A 41 -17.41 17.45 -16.96
C GLY A 41 -18.85 17.57 -17.49
N GLN A 42 -19.12 18.52 -18.39
CA GLN A 42 -20.44 18.71 -19.01
C GLN A 42 -20.67 17.81 -20.24
N GLY A 43 -19.71 16.93 -20.55
CA GLY A 43 -19.80 15.96 -21.64
C GLY A 43 -18.53 15.13 -21.78
N TYR A 44 -18.60 14.14 -22.65
CA TYR A 44 -17.44 13.29 -23.00
C TYR A 44 -16.92 13.63 -24.40
N PRO A 45 -15.60 13.42 -24.67
CA PRO A 45 -15.13 13.30 -26.02
C PRO A 45 -15.83 12.13 -26.72
N GLU A 46 -16.11 12.28 -28.02
CA GLU A 46 -16.57 11.16 -28.82
C GLU A 46 -15.52 10.05 -28.87
N ILE A 47 -15.95 8.79 -28.87
CA ILE A 47 -15.07 7.62 -28.87
C ILE A 47 -14.06 7.69 -30.03
N SER A 48 -14.49 8.18 -31.18
CA SER A 48 -13.66 8.39 -32.37
C SER A 48 -12.51 9.37 -32.18
N LEU A 49 -12.64 10.32 -31.24
CA LEU A 49 -11.62 11.32 -30.93
C LEU A 49 -10.60 10.86 -29.87
N LEU A 50 -10.91 9.81 -29.12
CA LEU A 50 -10.04 9.35 -28.03
C LEU A 50 -8.63 8.98 -28.50
N PRO A 51 -8.41 8.28 -29.63
CA PRO A 51 -7.05 8.00 -30.12
C PRO A 51 -6.27 9.27 -30.49
N GLN A 52 -6.93 10.26 -31.11
CA GLN A 52 -6.31 11.53 -31.48
C GLN A 52 -5.97 12.37 -30.25
N LEU A 53 -6.87 12.38 -29.25
CA LEU A 53 -6.68 13.06 -27.99
C LEU A 53 -5.50 12.46 -27.21
N ALA A 54 -5.43 11.12 -27.15
CA ALA A 54 -4.33 10.39 -26.53
C ALA A 54 -2.98 10.68 -27.23
N ALA A 55 -2.96 10.67 -28.56
CA ALA A 55 -1.78 11.00 -29.35
C ALA A 55 -1.32 12.46 -29.15
N ALA A 56 -2.27 13.42 -29.04
CA ALA A 56 -1.96 14.83 -28.78
C ALA A 56 -1.25 15.05 -27.43
N PHE A 57 -1.47 14.16 -26.47
CA PHE A 57 -0.85 14.20 -25.15
C PHE A 57 0.33 13.23 -24.99
N GLY A 58 0.61 12.36 -25.97
CA GLY A 58 1.65 11.33 -25.86
C GLY A 58 1.33 10.22 -24.88
N VAL A 59 0.03 9.88 -24.72
CA VAL A 59 -0.46 8.87 -23.78
C VAL A 59 -1.27 7.79 -24.51
N THR A 60 -1.61 6.70 -23.83
CA THR A 60 -2.56 5.70 -24.34
C THR A 60 -4.00 6.16 -24.12
N VAL A 61 -4.96 5.58 -24.86
CA VAL A 61 -6.41 5.85 -24.63
C VAL A 61 -6.81 5.41 -23.22
N ASP A 62 -6.28 4.31 -22.73
CA ASP A 62 -6.53 3.85 -21.36
C ASP A 62 -6.01 4.86 -20.35
N ASN A 63 -4.82 5.41 -20.53
CA ASN A 63 -4.25 6.46 -19.69
C ASN A 63 -5.09 7.75 -19.75
N LEU A 64 -5.63 8.08 -20.91
CA LEU A 64 -6.52 9.24 -21.08
C LEU A 64 -7.85 9.06 -20.36
N LEU A 65 -8.44 7.88 -20.44
CA LEU A 65 -9.75 7.57 -19.86
C LEU A 65 -9.65 7.27 -18.35
N CYS A 66 -8.64 6.54 -17.94
CA CYS A 66 -8.40 6.18 -16.54
C CYS A 66 -7.60 7.25 -15.78
N GLY A 67 -7.10 8.28 -16.47
CA GLY A 67 -6.07 9.23 -16.06
C GLY A 67 -4.67 8.62 -16.25
N GLU A 68 -3.74 9.37 -16.81
CA GLU A 68 -2.29 9.01 -16.90
C GLU A 68 -1.68 8.72 -15.51
N TYR A 69 -2.50 8.74 -14.50
CA TYR A 69 -2.24 8.95 -13.10
C TYR A 69 -2.78 7.84 -12.21
N ALA A 70 -3.19 6.77 -12.83
CA ALA A 70 -3.68 5.61 -12.12
C ALA A 70 -2.53 4.80 -11.49
N GLY A 71 -1.58 5.47 -10.83
CA GLY A 71 -0.53 4.79 -10.07
C GLY A 71 -0.96 4.51 -8.63
N ILE A 72 -0.08 3.81 -7.91
CA ILE A 72 -0.19 3.62 -6.47
C ILE A 72 1.01 4.30 -5.82
N ALA A 73 0.75 5.21 -4.89
CA ALA A 73 1.77 5.78 -4.02
C ALA A 73 1.83 4.96 -2.72
N VAL A 74 3.03 4.54 -2.34
CA VAL A 74 3.28 3.83 -1.09
C VAL A 74 4.14 4.70 -0.20
N ILE A 75 3.57 5.12 0.93
CA ILE A 75 4.18 5.97 1.93
C ILE A 75 4.45 5.10 3.17
N GLY A 76 5.69 5.01 3.59
CA GLY A 76 6.02 4.15 4.72
C GLY A 76 7.52 4.04 5.00
N ASN A 77 7.86 3.04 5.80
CA ASN A 77 9.22 2.81 6.22
C ASN A 77 10.08 2.12 5.16
N LEU A 78 11.35 2.45 5.20
CA LEU A 78 12.42 1.87 4.39
C LEU A 78 13.51 1.34 5.33
N HIS A 79 13.91 0.08 5.14
CA HIS A 79 14.95 -0.58 5.93
C HIS A 79 15.89 -1.38 5.02
N SER A 80 17.16 -1.50 5.42
CA SER A 80 18.00 -2.62 4.97
C SER A 80 17.72 -3.80 5.87
N ASP A 81 17.24 -4.90 5.30
CA ASP A 81 17.01 -6.15 6.01
C ASP A 81 18.20 -7.08 5.83
N TYR A 82 18.89 -7.39 6.92
CA TYR A 82 19.99 -8.35 6.94
C TYR A 82 19.48 -9.68 7.52
N ILE A 83 19.39 -10.70 6.68
CA ILE A 83 19.08 -12.07 7.11
C ILE A 83 20.39 -12.77 7.38
N ARG A 84 20.62 -13.14 8.63
CA ARG A 84 21.84 -13.80 9.09
C ARG A 84 21.52 -15.16 9.68
N ASN A 85 22.15 -16.20 9.17
CA ASN A 85 22.12 -17.50 9.82
C ASN A 85 23.31 -17.58 10.78
N VAL A 86 23.13 -18.14 11.95
CA VAL A 86 24.18 -18.34 12.96
C VAL A 86 24.33 -19.83 13.28
N ASP A 87 25.52 -20.21 13.70
CA ASP A 87 25.87 -21.61 14.03
C ASP A 87 25.43 -22.07 15.43
N ALA A 88 25.07 -21.13 16.30
CA ALA A 88 24.60 -21.38 17.66
C ALA A 88 23.54 -20.37 18.09
N ASN A 89 22.72 -20.75 19.06
CA ASN A 89 21.77 -19.81 19.65
C ASN A 89 22.50 -18.74 20.47
N PRO A 90 22.26 -17.44 20.23
CA PRO A 90 22.83 -16.39 21.04
C PRO A 90 22.39 -16.51 22.51
N HIS A 91 23.33 -16.47 23.43
CA HIS A 91 23.03 -16.43 24.87
C HIS A 91 23.96 -15.45 25.60
N PRO A 92 23.59 -14.94 26.77
CA PRO A 92 24.42 -14.02 27.53
C PRO A 92 25.82 -14.62 27.79
N ARG A 93 26.89 -13.87 27.45
CA ARG A 93 28.29 -14.25 27.54
C ARG A 93 28.74 -15.38 26.56
N GLY A 94 27.87 -15.82 25.66
CA GLY A 94 28.20 -16.74 24.59
C GLY A 94 28.62 -16.03 23.30
N GLN A 95 29.05 -16.80 22.33
CA GLN A 95 29.40 -16.38 20.98
C GLN A 95 28.65 -17.25 19.98
N ALA A 96 28.22 -16.64 18.88
CA ALA A 96 27.71 -17.34 17.71
C ALA A 96 28.35 -16.74 16.47
N ASN A 97 28.71 -17.58 15.51
CA ASN A 97 29.32 -17.12 14.26
C ASN A 97 28.24 -16.98 13.19
N ILE A 98 28.33 -15.94 12.39
CA ILE A 98 27.48 -15.77 11.22
C ILE A 98 27.95 -16.71 10.14
N THR A 99 27.13 -17.69 9.76
CA THR A 99 27.43 -18.67 8.71
C THR A 99 27.02 -18.20 7.33
N SER A 100 26.00 -17.36 7.25
CA SER A 100 25.61 -16.67 6.02
C SER A 100 24.94 -15.34 6.31
N SER A 101 25.04 -14.40 5.38
CA SER A 101 24.40 -13.09 5.47
C SER A 101 23.90 -12.65 4.10
N THR A 102 22.62 -12.32 4.02
CA THR A 102 22.00 -11.77 2.81
C THR A 102 21.35 -10.44 3.14
N ARG A 103 21.45 -9.47 2.24
CA ARG A 103 20.89 -8.13 2.39
C ARG A 103 19.75 -7.91 1.41
N TYR A 104 18.63 -7.38 1.90
CA TYR A 104 17.47 -7.00 1.10
C TYR A 104 17.05 -5.56 1.36
N ALA A 105 16.38 -4.95 0.39
CA ALA A 105 15.68 -3.69 0.60
C ALA A 105 14.30 -4.02 1.16
N GLY A 106 14.06 -3.69 2.42
CA GLY A 106 12.85 -4.00 3.17
C GLY A 106 12.07 -2.77 3.61
N GLY A 107 11.12 -3.01 4.49
CA GLY A 107 10.13 -2.03 4.93
C GLY A 107 8.90 -1.99 4.01
N SER A 108 7.79 -1.43 4.53
CA SER A 108 6.50 -1.47 3.83
C SER A 108 6.56 -0.88 2.41
N VAL A 109 7.36 0.17 2.20
CA VAL A 109 7.50 0.77 0.86
C VAL A 109 8.13 -0.21 -0.12
N SER A 110 9.27 -0.82 0.25
CA SER A 110 9.97 -1.77 -0.61
C SER A 110 9.12 -3.01 -0.86
N ASN A 111 8.59 -3.63 0.21
CA ASN A 111 7.81 -4.86 0.12
C ASN A 111 6.58 -4.68 -0.79
N ILE A 112 5.77 -3.66 -0.54
CA ILE A 112 4.54 -3.43 -1.30
C ILE A 112 4.85 -3.05 -2.76
N THR A 113 5.82 -2.16 -2.99
CA THR A 113 6.12 -1.73 -4.36
C THR A 113 6.78 -2.84 -5.18
N PHE A 114 7.65 -3.67 -4.60
CA PHE A 114 8.21 -4.82 -5.30
C PHE A 114 7.12 -5.84 -5.66
N ASN A 115 6.25 -6.18 -4.73
CA ASN A 115 5.13 -7.08 -4.99
C ASN A 115 4.26 -6.56 -6.14
N LEU A 116 3.80 -5.32 -6.06
CA LEU A 116 2.98 -4.71 -7.10
C LEU A 116 3.69 -4.67 -8.46
N SER A 117 5.00 -4.37 -8.49
CA SER A 117 5.78 -4.34 -9.73
C SER A 117 5.90 -5.71 -10.42
N LYS A 118 5.84 -6.81 -9.65
CA LYS A 118 5.86 -8.18 -10.16
C LYS A 118 4.46 -8.66 -10.55
N ILE A 119 3.46 -8.32 -9.74
CA ILE A 119 2.05 -8.67 -9.98
C ILE A 119 1.59 -8.06 -11.31
N ASP A 120 1.85 -6.76 -11.50
CA ASP A 120 1.51 -6.03 -12.72
C ASP A 120 2.52 -4.88 -12.96
N PRO A 121 3.51 -5.08 -13.84
CA PRO A 121 4.52 -4.07 -14.15
C PRO A 121 3.97 -2.83 -14.88
N THR A 122 2.70 -2.83 -15.27
CA THR A 122 2.08 -1.69 -15.97
C THR A 122 1.56 -0.62 -14.99
N ILE A 123 1.44 -0.94 -13.69
CA ILE A 123 0.99 0.01 -12.66
C ILE A 123 2.15 0.97 -12.33
N PRO A 124 1.99 2.29 -12.53
CA PRO A 124 2.98 3.26 -12.06
C PRO A 124 3.08 3.26 -10.54
N LEU A 125 4.28 3.09 -9.99
CA LEU A 125 4.51 2.99 -8.55
C LEU A 125 5.36 4.18 -8.08
N TYR A 126 4.95 4.79 -6.96
CA TYR A 126 5.60 5.93 -6.35
C TYR A 126 5.97 5.59 -4.90
N ALA A 127 7.24 5.71 -4.56
CA ALA A 127 7.76 5.44 -3.23
C ALA A 127 7.99 6.74 -2.44
N PHE A 128 7.47 6.80 -1.21
CA PHE A 128 7.66 7.91 -0.28
C PHE A 128 8.17 7.39 1.06
N GLY A 129 9.18 8.05 1.59
CA GLY A 129 9.81 7.65 2.85
C GLY A 129 11.10 8.40 3.09
N CYS A 130 11.91 7.89 4.01
CA CYS A 130 13.18 8.50 4.38
C CYS A 130 14.27 7.46 4.51
N VAL A 131 15.46 7.76 3.94
CA VAL A 131 16.68 6.96 4.06
C VAL A 131 17.84 7.84 4.53
N GLY A 132 18.91 7.24 4.99
CA GLY A 132 20.14 7.94 5.32
C GLY A 132 20.99 8.23 4.08
N ASN A 133 21.92 9.18 4.22
CA ASN A 133 22.98 9.43 3.25
C ASN A 133 24.13 8.40 3.43
N ASP A 134 23.80 7.11 3.32
CA ASP A 134 24.71 6.00 3.57
C ASP A 134 24.59 4.90 2.50
N ALA A 135 25.40 3.83 2.68
CA ALA A 135 25.42 2.70 1.76
C ALA A 135 24.10 1.91 1.75
N ASP A 136 23.35 1.92 2.87
CA ASP A 136 22.05 1.27 2.98
C ASP A 136 20.98 2.04 2.23
N GLY A 137 20.93 3.37 2.40
CA GLY A 137 20.04 4.25 1.65
C GLY A 137 20.28 4.15 0.14
N SER A 138 21.54 4.23 -0.29
CA SER A 138 21.92 4.08 -1.69
C SER A 138 21.52 2.70 -2.27
N TYR A 139 21.67 1.63 -1.49
CA TYR A 139 21.25 0.29 -1.89
C TYR A 139 19.72 0.22 -2.10
N ILE A 140 18.93 0.69 -1.15
CA ILE A 140 17.47 0.70 -1.24
C ILE A 140 17.01 1.47 -2.48
N LEU A 141 17.53 2.69 -2.68
CA LEU A 141 17.18 3.51 -3.84
C LEU A 141 17.51 2.80 -5.16
N SER A 142 18.69 2.19 -5.25
CA SER A 142 19.09 1.45 -6.46
C SER A 142 18.18 0.25 -6.75
N ARG A 143 17.72 -0.47 -5.69
CA ARG A 143 16.81 -1.60 -5.85
C ARG A 143 15.44 -1.14 -6.35
N LEU A 144 14.85 -0.11 -5.74
CA LEU A 144 13.58 0.46 -6.16
C LEU A 144 13.63 0.94 -7.63
N GLN A 145 14.69 1.64 -8.02
CA GLN A 145 14.87 2.15 -9.38
C GLN A 145 14.99 1.03 -10.42
N ARG A 146 15.63 -0.09 -10.10
CA ARG A 146 15.70 -1.28 -10.98
C ARG A 146 14.33 -1.89 -11.26
N HIS A 147 13.37 -1.71 -10.37
CA HIS A 147 11.97 -2.12 -10.55
C HIS A 147 11.10 -1.00 -11.14
N PHE A 148 11.72 0.05 -11.71
CA PHE A 148 11.04 1.21 -12.30
C PHE A 148 10.10 1.95 -11.34
N ILE A 149 10.34 1.80 -10.02
CA ILE A 149 9.59 2.52 -8.98
C ILE A 149 10.13 3.95 -8.90
N LYS A 150 9.24 4.93 -8.94
CA LYS A 150 9.60 6.35 -8.84
C LYS A 150 9.97 6.70 -7.40
N THR A 151 11.20 7.15 -7.19
CA THR A 151 11.81 7.42 -5.88
C THR A 151 11.92 8.91 -5.53
N SER A 152 11.34 9.79 -6.34
CA SER A 152 11.39 11.25 -6.10
C SER A 152 10.74 11.69 -4.78
N GLY A 153 9.87 10.85 -4.19
CA GLY A 153 9.27 11.07 -2.88
C GLY A 153 10.10 10.56 -1.70
N ILE A 154 11.28 9.96 -1.95
CA ILE A 154 12.16 9.51 -0.88
C ILE A 154 13.15 10.62 -0.53
N THR A 155 13.15 11.03 0.74
CA THR A 155 14.07 12.03 1.28
C THR A 155 15.32 11.36 1.85
N SER A 156 16.50 11.86 1.50
CA SER A 156 17.76 11.45 2.13
C SER A 156 18.16 12.43 3.22
N VAL A 157 18.51 11.93 4.40
CA VAL A 157 18.84 12.74 5.58
C VAL A 157 20.17 12.35 6.19
N ASN A 158 20.73 13.24 7.01
CA ASN A 158 21.96 12.96 7.77
C ASN A 158 21.65 12.18 9.06
N SER A 159 21.15 10.95 8.87
CA SER A 159 20.87 9.96 9.92
C SER A 159 21.06 8.58 9.30
N PRO A 160 21.48 7.55 10.03
CA PRO A 160 21.59 6.20 9.47
C PRO A 160 20.27 5.71 8.89
N THR A 161 20.31 5.00 7.77
CA THR A 161 19.14 4.28 7.24
C THR A 161 18.61 3.27 8.27
N GLY A 162 17.30 3.06 8.30
CA GLY A 162 16.70 2.03 9.15
C GLY A 162 17.23 0.64 8.80
N VAL A 163 17.43 -0.20 9.81
CA VAL A 163 17.99 -1.56 9.65
C VAL A 163 17.13 -2.56 10.44
N ASN A 164 16.86 -3.71 9.85
CA ASN A 164 16.40 -4.90 10.53
C ASN A 164 17.48 -5.98 10.45
N GLU A 165 17.90 -6.52 11.59
CA GLU A 165 18.71 -7.70 11.70
C GLU A 165 17.80 -8.90 12.03
N LEU A 166 17.67 -9.82 11.09
CA LEU A 166 16.90 -11.05 11.22
C LEU A 166 17.90 -12.18 11.45
N ILE A 167 18.04 -12.60 12.69
CA ILE A 167 19.01 -13.62 13.10
C ILE A 167 18.30 -14.96 13.20
N SER A 168 18.51 -15.83 12.22
CA SER A 168 17.99 -17.20 12.21
C SER A 168 18.95 -18.11 13.00
N THR A 169 18.42 -18.79 13.97
CA THR A 169 19.16 -19.66 14.89
C THR A 169 18.83 -21.14 14.66
N PRO A 170 19.68 -22.08 15.08
CA PRO A 170 19.43 -23.50 14.86
C PRO A 170 18.15 -24.05 15.51
N THR A 171 17.76 -23.56 16.69
CA THR A 171 16.63 -24.13 17.47
C THR A 171 15.61 -23.12 17.94
N ASP A 172 15.98 -21.84 18.17
CA ASP A 172 15.11 -20.85 18.82
C ASP A 172 14.34 -19.98 17.80
N GLY A 173 14.41 -20.30 16.49
CA GLY A 173 13.73 -19.56 15.44
C GLY A 173 14.48 -18.30 15.03
N VAL A 174 13.75 -17.23 14.73
CA VAL A 174 14.30 -15.99 14.21
C VAL A 174 14.12 -14.84 15.20
N PHE A 175 15.22 -14.17 15.54
CA PHE A 175 15.22 -12.93 16.31
C PHE A 175 15.22 -11.73 15.37
N LEU A 176 14.31 -10.76 15.60
CA LEU A 176 14.28 -9.49 14.90
C LEU A 176 14.79 -8.37 15.80
N ILE A 177 15.91 -7.77 15.41
CA ILE A 177 16.46 -6.56 16.05
C ILE A 177 16.31 -5.41 15.06
N ARG A 178 15.71 -4.31 15.50
CA ARG A 178 15.35 -3.19 14.61
C ARG A 178 15.93 -1.86 15.09
N ALA A 179 16.47 -1.09 14.13
CA ALA A 179 16.74 0.33 14.27
C ALA A 179 15.86 1.11 13.30
N ALA A 180 15.05 2.04 13.81
CA ALA A 180 14.17 2.86 12.96
C ALA A 180 14.97 3.78 12.02
N GLY A 181 16.12 4.29 12.47
CA GLY A 181 17.03 5.12 11.67
C GLY A 181 16.33 6.36 11.10
N ALA A 182 16.64 6.68 9.86
CA ALA A 182 16.12 7.83 9.13
C ALA A 182 14.57 7.91 9.07
N ASN A 183 13.84 6.79 9.25
CA ASN A 183 12.38 6.78 9.20
C ASN A 183 11.74 7.74 10.21
N VAL A 184 12.34 7.95 11.39
CA VAL A 184 11.80 8.88 12.40
C VAL A 184 11.89 10.35 11.98
N MET A 185 12.69 10.64 10.95
CA MET A 185 12.87 11.99 10.40
C MET A 185 11.88 12.32 9.30
N PHE A 186 11.13 11.33 8.78
CA PHE A 186 10.20 11.54 7.69
C PHE A 186 9.04 12.43 8.14
N ASP A 187 8.91 13.59 7.51
CA ASP A 187 7.84 14.55 7.79
C ASP A 187 6.77 14.45 6.69
N PRO A 188 5.47 14.31 7.04
CA PRO A 188 4.41 14.24 6.05
C PRO A 188 4.29 15.52 5.20
N GLN A 189 4.81 16.65 5.63
CA GLN A 189 4.89 17.88 4.82
C GLN A 189 5.79 17.73 3.58
N ASN A 190 6.70 16.74 3.57
CA ASN A 190 7.49 16.41 2.39
C ASN A 190 6.69 15.69 1.28
N ILE A 191 5.43 15.35 1.54
CA ILE A 191 4.53 14.76 0.54
C ILE A 191 3.84 15.90 -0.20
N ASP A 192 4.32 16.24 -1.39
CA ASP A 192 3.63 17.18 -2.26
C ASP A 192 2.39 16.51 -2.88
N VAL A 193 1.27 16.57 -2.14
CA VAL A 193 0.00 15.95 -2.53
C VAL A 193 -0.50 16.45 -3.89
N PHE A 194 -0.27 17.70 -4.21
CA PHE A 194 -0.79 18.31 -5.44
C PHE A 194 0.01 17.95 -6.69
N SER A 195 1.23 17.46 -6.52
CA SER A 195 2.03 16.88 -7.62
C SER A 195 1.84 15.37 -7.75
N LEU A 196 1.14 14.74 -6.79
CA LEU A 196 0.85 13.31 -6.81
C LEU A 196 -0.14 12.96 -7.92
N THR A 197 0.30 12.06 -8.75
CA THR A 197 -0.47 11.57 -9.88
C THR A 197 -0.75 10.07 -9.68
N CYS A 198 -1.49 9.75 -8.60
CA CYS A 198 -1.84 8.38 -8.27
C CYS A 198 -3.34 8.24 -7.99
N ARG A 199 -3.86 7.04 -8.11
CA ARG A 199 -5.25 6.70 -7.79
C ARG A 199 -5.44 6.36 -6.34
N ILE A 200 -4.43 5.72 -5.74
CA ILE A 200 -4.42 5.28 -4.35
C ILE A 200 -3.11 5.71 -3.70
N ALA A 201 -3.19 6.29 -2.52
CA ALA A 201 -2.07 6.56 -1.63
C ALA A 201 -2.20 5.65 -0.39
N HIS A 202 -1.25 4.75 -0.22
CA HIS A 202 -1.21 3.81 0.91
C HIS A 202 -0.20 4.26 1.94
N PHE A 203 -0.58 4.21 3.21
CA PHE A 203 0.27 4.52 4.36
C PHE A 203 0.47 3.26 5.22
N GLY A 204 1.73 2.83 5.35
CA GLY A 204 2.12 1.69 6.17
C GLY A 204 2.93 2.06 7.39
N ARG A 205 2.89 1.22 8.44
CA ARG A 205 3.75 1.33 9.64
C ARG A 205 3.72 2.70 10.34
N LEU A 206 2.56 3.30 10.51
CA LEU A 206 2.36 4.65 11.07
C LEU A 206 3.08 4.90 12.40
N THR A 207 3.33 3.86 13.20
CA THR A 207 4.01 3.94 14.49
C THR A 207 5.50 4.26 14.41
N LEU A 208 6.11 4.15 13.23
CA LEU A 208 7.52 4.49 13.01
C LEU A 208 7.74 5.96 12.66
N PHE A 209 6.67 6.74 12.52
CA PHE A 209 6.72 8.13 12.06
C PHE A 209 6.17 9.07 13.13
N PRO A 210 6.97 9.46 14.15
CA PRO A 210 6.50 10.35 15.20
C PRO A 210 5.99 11.69 14.66
N ARG A 211 6.60 12.22 13.61
CA ARG A 211 6.21 13.50 13.01
C ARG A 211 4.84 13.49 12.33
N PHE A 212 4.29 12.32 12.00
CA PHE A 212 2.93 12.20 11.49
C PHE A 212 1.89 12.63 12.53
N TRP A 213 2.23 12.48 13.80
CA TRP A 213 1.39 12.79 14.95
C TRP A 213 1.64 14.17 15.54
N ASP A 214 2.60 14.95 14.99
CA ASP A 214 2.80 16.35 15.39
C ASP A 214 1.48 17.10 15.27
N GLN A 215 1.23 18.00 16.23
CA GLN A 215 0.00 18.77 16.28
C GLN A 215 -0.21 19.61 15.02
N ASP A 216 -1.45 19.62 14.56
CA ASP A 216 -1.95 20.47 13.49
C ASP A 216 -3.19 21.19 14.01
N GLU A 217 -3.23 22.52 13.91
CA GLU A 217 -4.27 23.35 14.54
C GLU A 217 -5.67 23.11 13.95
N GLU A 218 -5.75 22.71 12.67
CA GLU A 218 -7.01 22.55 11.96
C GLU A 218 -7.48 21.08 11.93
N TYR A 219 -6.54 20.14 11.73
CA TYR A 219 -6.85 18.72 11.53
C TYR A 219 -6.49 17.83 12.72
N GLY A 220 -5.86 18.40 13.76
CA GLY A 220 -5.45 17.70 14.98
C GLY A 220 -4.08 17.06 14.86
N CYS A 221 -3.68 16.53 13.70
CA CYS A 221 -2.31 16.08 13.44
C CYS A 221 -1.94 16.23 11.96
N LYS A 222 -0.63 16.27 11.67
CA LYS A 222 -0.11 16.45 10.31
C LYS A 222 -0.57 15.34 9.35
N LEU A 223 -0.66 14.09 9.79
CA LEU A 223 -1.16 13.00 8.96
C LEU A 223 -2.61 13.23 8.52
N ALA A 224 -3.47 13.70 9.43
CA ALA A 224 -4.87 14.00 9.12
C ALA A 224 -4.99 15.06 8.02
N ARG A 225 -4.17 16.12 8.08
CA ARG A 225 -4.09 17.14 7.01
C ARG A 225 -3.70 16.53 5.67
N VAL A 226 -2.67 15.68 5.64
CA VAL A 226 -2.23 15.03 4.40
C VAL A 226 -3.31 14.14 3.81
N LEU A 227 -3.98 13.33 4.64
CA LEU A 227 -5.08 12.47 4.19
C LEU A 227 -6.26 13.27 3.66
N HIS A 228 -6.63 14.38 4.33
CA HIS A 228 -7.65 15.31 3.83
C HIS A 228 -7.27 15.88 2.46
N ASN A 229 -6.04 16.39 2.31
CA ASN A 229 -5.57 16.95 1.04
C ASN A 229 -5.56 15.91 -0.09
N LEU A 230 -5.27 14.64 0.21
CA LEU A 230 -5.36 13.55 -0.76
C LEU A 230 -6.80 13.32 -1.21
N GLN A 231 -7.76 13.36 -0.29
CA GLN A 231 -9.19 13.25 -0.64
C GLN A 231 -9.66 14.42 -1.50
N GLU A 232 -9.28 15.66 -1.18
CA GLU A 232 -9.56 16.85 -2.00
C GLU A 232 -8.95 16.72 -3.41
N ALA A 233 -7.80 16.06 -3.53
CA ALA A 233 -7.18 15.73 -4.80
C ALA A 233 -7.83 14.52 -5.51
N ASN A 234 -8.90 13.95 -4.97
CA ASN A 234 -9.57 12.73 -5.45
C ASN A 234 -8.65 11.49 -5.49
N ILE A 235 -7.67 11.44 -4.61
CA ILE A 235 -6.79 10.29 -4.41
C ILE A 235 -7.36 9.45 -3.28
N GLN A 236 -7.64 8.17 -3.53
CA GLN A 236 -8.11 7.26 -2.49
C GLN A 236 -7.01 7.02 -1.46
N THR A 237 -7.39 6.99 -0.20
CA THR A 237 -6.46 6.76 0.90
C THR A 237 -6.63 5.37 1.49
N ALA A 238 -5.52 4.68 1.76
CA ALA A 238 -5.49 3.38 2.42
C ALA A 238 -4.48 3.38 3.56
N LEU A 239 -4.88 2.91 4.74
CA LEU A 239 -4.02 2.80 5.91
C LEU A 239 -3.84 1.35 6.32
N SER A 240 -2.59 0.90 6.55
CA SER A 240 -2.31 -0.37 7.20
C SER A 240 -2.03 -0.19 8.69
N ILE A 241 -2.88 -0.79 9.53
CA ILE A 241 -2.78 -0.76 10.99
C ILE A 241 -2.41 -2.16 11.47
N LEU A 242 -1.18 -2.29 11.96
CA LEU A 242 -0.64 -3.55 12.46
C LEU A 242 -0.53 -3.51 13.97
N ALA A 243 -0.82 -4.63 14.62
CA ALA A 243 -0.62 -4.76 16.06
C ALA A 243 0.86 -4.66 16.41
N ASN A 244 1.18 -3.75 17.31
CA ASN A 244 2.44 -3.73 18.04
C ASN A 244 2.25 -3.02 19.38
N LYS A 245 3.24 -3.11 20.27
CA LYS A 245 3.21 -2.45 21.59
C LYS A 245 3.11 -0.91 21.51
N GLN A 246 3.30 -0.33 20.31
CA GLN A 246 3.29 1.11 20.05
C GLN A 246 2.15 1.49 19.08
N ALA A 247 1.09 0.68 18.98
CA ALA A 247 -0.05 1.01 18.14
C ALA A 247 -0.61 2.40 18.51
N PRO A 248 -1.05 3.20 17.51
CA PRO A 248 -1.68 4.48 17.80
C PRO A 248 -2.89 4.28 18.70
N LYS A 249 -3.08 5.17 19.67
CA LYS A 249 -4.25 5.14 20.55
C LYS A 249 -5.53 5.39 19.75
N SER A 250 -6.65 4.88 20.22
CA SER A 250 -7.96 5.07 19.55
C SER A 250 -8.28 6.54 19.26
N GLU A 251 -7.92 7.44 20.19
CA GLU A 251 -8.09 8.89 20.03
C GLU A 251 -7.26 9.45 18.85
N GLN A 252 -6.02 8.99 18.68
CA GLN A 252 -5.17 9.37 17.56
C GLN A 252 -5.70 8.80 16.24
N LEU A 253 -6.17 7.55 16.26
CA LEU A 253 -6.77 6.92 15.09
C LEU A 253 -8.02 7.66 14.63
N ALA A 254 -8.90 8.11 15.56
CA ALA A 254 -10.09 8.89 15.23
C ALA A 254 -9.78 10.19 14.48
N LEU A 255 -8.60 10.79 14.69
CA LEU A 255 -8.19 11.99 13.95
C LEU A 255 -7.95 11.71 12.46
N VAL A 256 -7.46 10.53 12.12
CA VAL A 256 -7.02 10.18 10.76
C VAL A 256 -8.04 9.34 10.00
N LEU A 257 -8.79 8.46 10.70
CA LEU A 257 -9.73 7.53 10.06
C LEU A 257 -10.87 8.23 9.33
N LYS A 258 -11.31 9.40 9.77
CA LYS A 258 -12.33 10.21 9.09
C LYS A 258 -11.89 10.73 7.71
N TYR A 259 -10.59 10.69 7.41
CA TYR A 259 -10.01 11.03 6.13
C TYR A 259 -9.43 9.80 5.40
N CYS A 260 -9.84 8.60 5.83
CA CYS A 260 -9.36 7.36 5.27
C CYS A 260 -10.48 6.64 4.50
N ASP A 261 -10.22 6.28 3.24
CA ASP A 261 -11.16 5.49 2.44
C ASP A 261 -11.13 4.03 2.84
N HIS A 262 -9.95 3.45 3.01
CA HIS A 262 -9.74 2.03 3.25
C HIS A 262 -8.78 1.79 4.43
N VAL A 263 -9.13 0.88 5.30
CA VAL A 263 -8.27 0.42 6.39
C VAL A 263 -8.00 -1.06 6.23
N LEU A 264 -6.72 -1.44 6.29
CA LEU A 264 -6.27 -2.82 6.31
C LEU A 264 -5.63 -3.08 7.69
N MET A 265 -6.06 -4.13 8.38
CA MET A 265 -5.53 -4.39 9.72
C MET A 265 -5.46 -5.87 10.06
N THR A 266 -4.60 -6.21 11.01
CA THR A 266 -4.60 -7.54 11.60
C THR A 266 -5.71 -7.66 12.65
N ALA A 267 -6.15 -8.88 12.92
CA ALA A 267 -7.17 -9.14 13.94
C ALA A 267 -6.73 -8.66 15.33
N GLU A 268 -5.43 -8.75 15.65
CA GLU A 268 -4.88 -8.26 16.91
C GLU A 268 -4.97 -6.72 17.00
N ALA A 269 -4.75 -6.03 15.89
CA ALA A 269 -4.92 -4.56 15.84
C ALA A 269 -6.38 -4.18 16.05
N LEU A 270 -7.31 -4.88 15.42
CA LEU A 270 -8.75 -4.70 15.63
C LEU A 270 -9.13 -4.94 17.09
N GLY A 271 -8.67 -6.06 17.66
CA GLY A 271 -8.91 -6.41 19.07
C GLY A 271 -8.38 -5.35 20.04
N SER A 272 -7.20 -4.78 19.73
CA SER A 272 -6.62 -3.69 20.53
C SER A 272 -7.46 -2.41 20.50
N ILE A 273 -8.08 -2.08 19.38
CA ILE A 273 -8.98 -0.92 19.23
C ILE A 273 -10.27 -1.15 20.01
N CYS A 274 -10.82 -2.36 19.94
CA CYS A 274 -12.09 -2.73 20.55
C CYS A 274 -11.97 -3.22 22.01
N ASN A 275 -10.75 -3.23 22.58
CA ASN A 275 -10.44 -3.77 23.91
C ASN A 275 -10.94 -5.21 24.10
N THR A 276 -10.75 -6.06 23.08
CA THR A 276 -11.15 -7.48 23.09
C THR A 276 -10.09 -8.33 22.41
N THR A 277 -10.13 -9.65 22.64
CA THR A 277 -9.24 -10.59 21.94
C THR A 277 -9.98 -11.15 20.73
N ILE A 278 -9.37 -11.00 19.55
CA ILE A 278 -9.89 -11.51 18.28
C ILE A 278 -8.82 -12.41 17.66
N GLY A 279 -9.23 -13.48 17.00
CA GLY A 279 -8.34 -14.24 16.14
C GLY A 279 -7.80 -15.54 16.73
N GLN A 280 -8.44 -16.11 17.74
CA GLN A 280 -8.16 -17.49 18.14
C GLN A 280 -9.13 -18.45 17.45
N GLU A 281 -8.61 -19.41 16.69
CA GLU A 281 -9.35 -20.49 16.06
C GLU A 281 -9.85 -21.55 17.10
N PRO A 282 -10.98 -22.20 16.86
CA PRO A 282 -11.86 -22.07 15.69
C PRO A 282 -12.87 -20.92 15.83
N LEU A 283 -12.94 -20.06 14.82
CA LEU A 283 -13.95 -19.01 14.76
C LEU A 283 -15.27 -19.61 14.26
N SER A 284 -16.16 -19.90 15.18
CA SER A 284 -17.51 -20.41 14.87
C SER A 284 -18.53 -19.30 14.59
N ASP A 285 -18.21 -18.06 14.96
CA ASP A 285 -19.09 -16.91 14.80
C ASP A 285 -18.28 -15.65 14.47
N TYR A 286 -18.59 -15.02 13.35
CA TYR A 286 -17.96 -13.78 12.87
C TYR A 286 -18.65 -12.51 13.40
N THR A 287 -19.72 -12.64 14.20
CA THR A 287 -20.50 -11.48 14.72
C THR A 287 -19.62 -10.52 15.53
N ALA A 288 -18.74 -11.05 16.37
CA ALA A 288 -17.81 -10.23 17.16
C ALA A 288 -16.83 -9.43 16.27
N ILE A 289 -16.28 -10.08 15.24
CA ILE A 289 -15.39 -9.45 14.27
C ILE A 289 -16.14 -8.35 13.52
N GLN A 290 -17.31 -8.66 12.98
CA GLN A 290 -18.15 -7.70 12.26
C GLN A 290 -18.53 -6.49 13.14
N SER A 291 -18.89 -6.73 14.41
CA SER A 291 -19.19 -5.67 15.38
C SER A 291 -17.98 -4.76 15.62
N CYS A 292 -16.78 -5.34 15.79
CA CYS A 292 -15.55 -4.55 15.94
C CYS A 292 -15.19 -3.78 14.66
N MET A 293 -15.38 -4.39 13.49
CA MET A 293 -15.15 -3.69 12.20
C MET A 293 -16.12 -2.52 12.04
N GLN A 294 -17.37 -2.66 12.50
CA GLN A 294 -18.35 -1.56 12.52
C GLN A 294 -17.88 -0.41 13.41
N GLN A 295 -17.34 -0.71 14.60
CA GLN A 295 -16.76 0.35 15.46
C GLN A 295 -15.64 1.12 14.75
N VAL A 296 -14.79 0.45 13.96
CA VAL A 296 -13.75 1.11 13.17
C VAL A 296 -14.35 1.98 12.06
N LEU A 297 -15.42 1.52 11.38
CA LEU A 297 -16.16 2.33 10.43
C LEU A 297 -16.77 3.57 11.07
N ASP A 298 -17.31 3.42 12.29
CA ASP A 298 -17.95 4.50 13.05
C ASP A 298 -16.93 5.56 13.52
N LEU A 299 -15.63 5.22 13.62
CA LEU A 299 -14.54 6.19 13.81
C LEU A 299 -14.32 7.09 12.59
N GLY A 300 -15.01 6.82 11.48
CA GLY A 300 -15.06 7.71 10.34
C GLY A 300 -14.53 7.17 9.02
N VAL A 301 -14.12 5.91 8.92
CA VAL A 301 -13.65 5.29 7.67
C VAL A 301 -14.70 5.46 6.58
N GLN A 302 -14.27 5.91 5.40
CA GLN A 302 -15.19 6.38 4.36
C GLN A 302 -15.75 5.26 3.47
N LYS A 303 -15.00 4.14 3.28
CA LYS A 303 -15.41 3.07 2.35
C LYS A 303 -15.36 1.67 2.95
N LYS A 304 -14.18 1.16 3.33
CA LYS A 304 -14.02 -0.25 3.68
C LYS A 304 -13.01 -0.49 4.79
N VAL A 305 -13.30 -1.48 5.61
CA VAL A 305 -12.37 -2.06 6.60
C VAL A 305 -12.09 -3.50 6.19
N PHE A 306 -10.81 -3.86 6.08
CA PHE A 306 -10.31 -5.20 5.84
C PHE A 306 -9.59 -5.69 7.09
N VAL A 307 -9.87 -6.93 7.50
CA VAL A 307 -9.24 -7.56 8.67
C VAL A 307 -8.70 -8.92 8.27
N PHE A 308 -7.50 -9.26 8.72
CA PHE A 308 -6.84 -10.51 8.39
C PHE A 308 -6.38 -11.26 9.64
N ILE A 309 -6.56 -12.58 9.64
CA ILE A 309 -6.03 -13.53 10.62
C ILE A 309 -5.02 -14.41 9.88
N GLY A 310 -3.74 -14.27 10.26
CA GLY A 310 -2.67 -14.97 9.54
C GLY A 310 -2.66 -14.64 8.05
N ASP A 311 -2.36 -15.64 7.24
CA ASP A 311 -2.28 -15.61 5.79
C ASP A 311 -3.47 -16.32 5.10
N TYR A 312 -4.47 -16.76 5.86
CA TYR A 312 -5.51 -17.67 5.38
C TYR A 312 -6.96 -17.24 5.64
N ILE A 313 -7.23 -16.21 6.48
CA ILE A 313 -8.59 -15.69 6.69
C ILE A 313 -8.62 -14.18 6.49
N GLY A 314 -9.59 -13.73 5.72
CA GLY A 314 -9.84 -12.30 5.51
C GLY A 314 -11.31 -11.94 5.65
N PHE A 315 -11.57 -10.73 6.12
CA PHE A 315 -12.88 -10.13 6.29
C PHE A 315 -12.91 -8.74 5.65
N CYS A 316 -14.04 -8.39 5.05
CA CYS A 316 -14.31 -7.05 4.57
C CYS A 316 -15.70 -6.59 5.02
N LEU A 317 -15.75 -5.39 5.59
CA LEU A 317 -16.98 -4.67 5.88
C LEU A 317 -16.92 -3.32 5.17
N ASN A 318 -17.90 -3.02 4.33
CA ASN A 318 -18.00 -1.75 3.68
C ASN A 318 -19.01 -0.81 4.38
N LYS A 319 -18.90 0.48 4.11
CA LYS A 319 -19.78 1.52 4.70
C LYS A 319 -21.25 1.34 4.39
N GLY A 320 -21.59 0.60 3.33
CA GLY A 320 -22.96 0.24 2.97
C GLY A 320 -23.52 -0.94 3.78
N GLY A 321 -22.75 -1.50 4.73
CA GLY A 321 -23.15 -2.61 5.59
C GLY A 321 -22.95 -4.00 4.97
N SER A 322 -22.40 -4.11 3.75
CA SER A 322 -22.06 -5.41 3.17
C SER A 322 -20.84 -5.99 3.85
N PHE A 323 -20.99 -7.20 4.36
CA PHE A 323 -19.92 -7.97 5.01
C PHE A 323 -19.65 -9.23 4.19
N CYS A 324 -18.38 -9.55 4.00
CA CYS A 324 -17.96 -10.82 3.42
C CYS A 324 -16.68 -11.33 4.10
N SER A 325 -16.48 -12.63 4.02
CA SER A 325 -15.29 -13.33 4.53
C SER A 325 -14.75 -14.28 3.48
N CYS A 326 -13.47 -14.58 3.60
CA CYS A 326 -12.79 -15.52 2.73
C CYS A 326 -11.79 -16.34 3.58
N ARG A 327 -11.77 -17.65 3.38
CA ARG A 327 -10.77 -18.52 3.97
C ARG A 327 -10.03 -19.25 2.84
N MET A 328 -8.71 -19.21 2.86
CA MET A 328 -7.86 -20.04 2.02
C MET A 328 -7.31 -21.24 2.82
N LYS A 329 -6.78 -22.24 2.11
CA LYS A 329 -6.06 -23.32 2.76
C LYS A 329 -4.81 -22.75 3.44
N GLU A 330 -4.65 -23.06 4.73
CA GLU A 330 -3.45 -22.69 5.47
C GLU A 330 -2.23 -23.39 4.86
N VAL A 331 -1.16 -22.65 4.67
CA VAL A 331 0.12 -23.21 4.19
C VAL A 331 0.68 -24.12 5.27
N ALA A 332 1.12 -25.32 4.90
CA ALA A 332 1.70 -26.24 5.85
C ALA A 332 3.05 -25.70 6.38
N PRO A 333 3.36 -25.88 7.66
CA PRO A 333 4.59 -25.33 8.27
C PRO A 333 5.88 -25.68 7.54
N GLU A 334 5.95 -26.85 6.94
CA GLU A 334 7.09 -27.35 6.15
C GLU A 334 7.24 -26.63 4.78
N GLU A 335 6.19 -25.97 4.30
CA GLU A 335 6.20 -25.24 3.05
C GLU A 335 6.62 -23.78 3.25
N PHE A 336 6.69 -23.29 4.50
CA PHE A 336 7.12 -21.92 4.78
C PHE A 336 8.61 -21.74 4.47
N VAL A 337 8.89 -20.81 3.59
CA VAL A 337 10.26 -20.34 3.32
C VAL A 337 10.61 -19.17 4.24
N HIS A 338 9.64 -18.29 4.52
CA HIS A 338 9.75 -17.20 5.50
C HIS A 338 8.35 -16.70 5.92
N GLN A 339 8.29 -15.92 7.00
CA GLN A 339 7.05 -15.30 7.51
C GLN A 339 7.18 -13.77 7.64
N PHE A 340 8.20 -13.18 7.01
CA PHE A 340 8.45 -11.75 7.13
C PHE A 340 7.68 -10.96 6.06
N GLY A 341 7.09 -9.83 6.43
CA GLY A 341 6.42 -8.96 5.49
C GLY A 341 4.96 -9.31 5.19
N LEU A 342 4.41 -10.38 5.80
CA LEU A 342 3.07 -10.92 5.51
C LEU A 342 1.98 -9.85 5.40
N ALA A 343 1.94 -8.89 6.32
CA ALA A 343 0.95 -7.81 6.28
C ALA A 343 1.15 -6.86 5.09
N ASP A 344 2.39 -6.66 4.66
CA ASP A 344 2.71 -5.87 3.47
C ASP A 344 2.32 -6.65 2.19
N ASP A 345 2.47 -7.98 2.22
CA ASP A 345 2.08 -8.88 1.12
C ASP A 345 0.57 -8.87 0.91
N ILE A 346 -0.20 -9.06 1.98
CA ILE A 346 -1.66 -8.93 1.97
C ILE A 346 -2.08 -7.54 1.49
N SER A 347 -1.44 -6.50 2.01
CA SER A 347 -1.71 -5.12 1.60
C SER A 347 -1.46 -4.92 0.11
N SER A 348 -0.41 -5.52 -0.45
CA SER A 348 -0.10 -5.46 -1.89
C SER A 348 -1.23 -6.04 -2.73
N GLY A 349 -1.73 -7.21 -2.36
CA GLY A 349 -2.84 -7.85 -3.05
C GLY A 349 -4.15 -7.08 -2.92
N CYS A 350 -4.45 -6.54 -1.74
CA CYS A 350 -5.63 -5.69 -1.53
C CYS A 350 -5.55 -4.39 -2.32
N LEU A 351 -4.40 -3.72 -2.33
CA LEU A 351 -4.18 -2.51 -3.12
C LEU A 351 -4.33 -2.78 -4.62
N PHE A 352 -3.83 -3.93 -5.10
CA PHE A 352 -4.05 -4.35 -6.48
C PHE A 352 -5.54 -4.52 -6.80
N GLY A 353 -6.30 -5.19 -5.94
CA GLY A 353 -7.75 -5.38 -6.12
C GLY A 353 -8.52 -4.07 -6.04
N LEU A 354 -8.18 -3.18 -5.11
CA LEU A 354 -8.75 -1.83 -5.00
C LEU A 354 -8.45 -0.99 -6.23
N TYR A 355 -7.23 -1.04 -6.73
CA TYR A 355 -6.81 -0.33 -7.94
C TYR A 355 -7.62 -0.76 -9.16
N HIS A 356 -7.92 -2.03 -9.31
CA HIS A 356 -8.72 -2.58 -10.41
C HIS A 356 -10.24 -2.59 -10.14
N ASN A 357 -10.72 -2.04 -9.01
CA ASN A 357 -12.13 -2.06 -8.57
C ASN A 357 -12.73 -3.47 -8.51
N TYR A 358 -11.98 -4.43 -8.01
CA TYR A 358 -12.50 -5.77 -7.79
C TYR A 358 -13.66 -5.78 -6.77
N PRO A 359 -14.59 -6.73 -6.85
CA PRO A 359 -15.55 -6.99 -5.76
C PRO A 359 -14.83 -7.28 -4.45
N ASP A 360 -15.46 -6.99 -3.31
CA ASP A 360 -14.83 -7.09 -1.98
C ASP A 360 -14.26 -8.49 -1.71
N ILE A 361 -15.00 -9.52 -2.06
CA ILE A 361 -14.55 -10.92 -1.92
C ILE A 361 -13.31 -11.23 -2.77
N GLU A 362 -13.23 -10.70 -3.98
CA GLU A 362 -12.07 -10.90 -4.87
C GLU A 362 -10.84 -10.10 -4.38
N ILE A 363 -11.04 -8.96 -3.72
CA ILE A 363 -9.96 -8.22 -3.05
C ILE A 363 -9.36 -9.08 -1.93
N LEU A 364 -10.21 -9.70 -1.09
CA LEU A 364 -9.77 -10.59 -0.01
C LEU A 364 -9.01 -11.80 -0.55
N LYS A 365 -9.58 -12.51 -1.54
CA LYS A 365 -8.93 -13.66 -2.17
C LYS A 365 -7.57 -13.31 -2.74
N PHE A 366 -7.47 -12.17 -3.42
CA PHE A 366 -6.22 -11.74 -4.03
C PHE A 366 -5.18 -11.34 -2.97
N GLY A 367 -5.60 -10.66 -1.89
CA GLY A 367 -4.74 -10.35 -0.74
C GLY A 367 -4.14 -11.60 -0.11
N LEU A 368 -4.98 -12.59 0.20
CA LEU A 368 -4.54 -13.87 0.77
C LEU A 368 -3.68 -14.68 -0.22
N GLY A 369 -4.03 -14.68 -1.51
CA GLY A 369 -3.25 -15.35 -2.55
C GLY A 369 -1.83 -14.78 -2.70
N VAL A 370 -1.66 -13.47 -2.59
CA VAL A 370 -0.35 -12.83 -2.56
C VAL A 370 0.44 -13.26 -1.32
N ALA A 371 -0.20 -13.33 -0.16
CA ALA A 371 0.41 -13.82 1.07
C ALA A 371 0.89 -15.27 0.95
N THR A 372 0.04 -16.17 0.43
CA THR A 372 0.39 -17.58 0.18
C THR A 372 1.62 -17.72 -0.72
N VAL A 373 1.66 -16.95 -1.82
CA VAL A 373 2.83 -16.93 -2.73
C VAL A 373 4.08 -16.44 -2.00
N SER A 374 3.95 -15.39 -1.20
CA SER A 374 5.10 -14.81 -0.48
C SER A 374 5.71 -15.81 0.49
N VAL A 375 4.91 -16.39 1.40
CA VAL A 375 5.44 -17.29 2.45
C VAL A 375 6.04 -18.59 1.90
N THR A 376 5.62 -19.02 0.71
CA THR A 376 6.14 -20.23 0.03
C THR A 376 7.29 -19.93 -0.96
N SER A 377 7.71 -18.69 -1.08
CA SER A 377 8.72 -18.23 -2.04
C SER A 377 9.93 -17.66 -1.34
N LYS A 378 11.00 -17.33 -2.11
CA LYS A 378 12.15 -16.59 -1.59
C LYS A 378 11.72 -15.20 -1.12
N TYR A 379 12.44 -14.70 -0.11
CA TYR A 379 12.15 -13.41 0.50
C TYR A 379 12.22 -12.25 -0.51
N ASN A 380 11.31 -11.27 -0.34
CA ASN A 380 11.30 -10.00 -1.04
C ASN A 380 11.10 -10.11 -2.57
N ASP A 381 11.74 -9.22 -3.33
CA ASP A 381 11.54 -9.02 -4.77
C ASP A 381 11.84 -10.24 -5.66
N ASP A 382 12.53 -11.25 -5.14
CA ASP A 382 12.84 -12.46 -5.89
C ASP A 382 11.73 -13.53 -5.84
N GLY A 383 10.79 -13.42 -4.89
CA GLY A 383 9.78 -14.44 -4.62
C GLY A 383 8.41 -14.19 -5.26
N MET A 384 8.01 -12.93 -5.42
CA MET A 384 6.66 -12.61 -5.88
C MET A 384 6.43 -13.00 -7.35
N ARG A 385 5.19 -13.43 -7.64
CA ARG A 385 4.76 -13.98 -8.94
C ARG A 385 3.89 -13.00 -9.72
N PRO A 386 3.83 -13.13 -11.06
CA PRO A 386 2.87 -12.40 -11.90
C PRO A 386 1.41 -12.75 -11.54
N LYS A 387 0.50 -11.80 -11.75
CA LYS A 387 -0.95 -11.94 -11.51
C LYS A 387 -1.52 -13.30 -11.91
N ARG A 388 -1.17 -13.79 -13.13
CA ARG A 388 -1.70 -15.06 -13.67
C ARG A 388 -1.40 -16.27 -12.76
N GLU A 389 -0.21 -16.31 -12.18
CA GLU A 389 0.22 -17.41 -11.31
C GLU A 389 -0.45 -17.32 -9.92
N ILE A 390 -0.64 -16.09 -9.40
CA ILE A 390 -1.40 -15.85 -8.16
C ILE A 390 -2.85 -16.31 -8.34
N VAL A 391 -3.49 -15.97 -9.46
CA VAL A 391 -4.86 -16.40 -9.77
C VAL A 391 -4.95 -17.93 -9.86
N GLN A 392 -3.95 -18.59 -10.45
CA GLN A 392 -3.90 -20.05 -10.48
C GLN A 392 -3.85 -20.64 -9.06
N ILE A 393 -2.99 -20.12 -8.19
CA ILE A 393 -2.87 -20.56 -6.79
C ILE A 393 -4.20 -20.36 -6.04
N ILE A 394 -4.86 -19.21 -6.23
CA ILE A 394 -6.18 -18.96 -5.63
C ILE A 394 -7.20 -20.01 -6.08
N ASN A 395 -7.22 -20.37 -7.37
CA ASN A 395 -8.16 -21.36 -7.92
C ASN A 395 -7.86 -22.80 -7.48
N GLU A 396 -6.58 -23.12 -7.25
CA GLU A 396 -6.14 -24.43 -6.74
C GLU A 396 -6.38 -24.59 -5.23
N ASN A 397 -6.60 -23.50 -4.51
CA ASN A 397 -6.93 -23.46 -3.09
C ASN A 397 -8.35 -22.89 -2.89
N PRO A 398 -9.39 -23.65 -3.30
CA PRO A 398 -10.77 -23.17 -3.20
C PRO A 398 -11.12 -22.82 -1.77
N THR A 399 -11.70 -21.66 -1.61
CA THR A 399 -12.28 -21.20 -0.35
C THR A 399 -13.46 -22.11 0.01
N ASN A 400 -13.47 -22.70 1.20
CA ASN A 400 -14.71 -23.19 1.77
C ASN A 400 -15.50 -21.94 2.21
N ASP A 401 -16.55 -21.61 1.46
CA ASP A 401 -17.52 -20.60 1.82
C ASP A 401 -18.26 -20.97 3.13
#